data_c80c60083cd6c9eb472b48af84c01dc2
#
_entry.id   c80c60083cd6c9eb472b48af84c01dc2
#
_cell.length_a   1.000
_cell.length_b   1.000
_cell.length_c   1.000
_cell.angle_alpha   90.00
_cell.angle_beta   90.00
_cell.angle_gamma   90.00
#
_symmetry.space_group_name_H-M   'P 1'
#
loop_
_entity.id
_entity.type
_entity.pdbx_description
1 polymer ?
#
loop_
_entity_poly.entity_id
_entity_poly.type
_entity_poly.pdbx_seq_one_letter_code
_entity_poly.pdbx_strand_id
1 'polypeptide(L)'
;MSLVASGAPEARGAFVTLRVPWDLHEACAAHLAAAAGALNACVTRQYALPAEKRTVVLLRSAPRVVEDHIEVRVAIVGNVDAGKSTLLGVLTKGALDDGRGRARVGLFRHKHELDTGRTSSVGTEVMGFRADGSPVVELRAEDSAARKIAWEAVCREAAKVVSFIDLAGHERYLKTTVYGMTSGLPDYVVLMVGANAGLIGMSKEHLGIALALGIPVCVVVTKVDMCPAHILDATMKQIFKVLQSPGCRKTPVMMNSEQAVTDAAAQLPVERICPVFQVSNVTGKNLDLLRSFLNLLPSSQARFAPLQHKSVEMPITDVFSVPFVGTVVSGVLVSGVVNVGDTLLLGPDSLGQFTSTAVRSIQRKRVNVESASAGQSISFALKRVRRNQVRKGMLLLSRSTQPPMAHQEFEAEVLCLYHSTTLSLGSCIVLHAASIRQTVKIVAIAKIETSTARPGAVHYHDDTKPVVRMGDRARVRLQFMAAPEYIQPGTKLIAREGKTRLVGVVRAVGDAMVLSRAAPPDRLGTGHAGAATIAVPPATRLSGTA
;
A
#
# COMPACT_ATOMS: atom_id res chain seq x y z
N MET A 1 -34.93 -20.93 7.28
CA MET A 1 -33.84 -20.06 7.73
C MET A 1 -32.92 -19.84 6.53
N SER A 2 -33.06 -18.72 5.81
CA SER A 2 -32.17 -18.42 4.69
C SER A 2 -30.90 -17.74 5.22
N LEU A 3 -29.82 -18.48 5.33
CA LEU A 3 -28.49 -17.97 5.55
C LEU A 3 -28.04 -17.24 4.28
N VAL A 4 -28.12 -15.94 4.26
CA VAL A 4 -27.47 -15.16 3.20
C VAL A 4 -26.04 -14.95 3.63
N ALA A 5 -25.18 -15.90 3.29
CA ALA A 5 -23.73 -15.72 3.40
C ALA A 5 -23.30 -14.78 2.27
N SER A 6 -23.07 -13.51 2.57
CA SER A 6 -22.43 -12.58 1.64
C SER A 6 -20.91 -12.78 1.74
N GLY A 7 -20.40 -13.71 0.97
CA GLY A 7 -18.96 -14.00 0.86
C GLY A 7 -18.74 -15.51 0.69
N ALA A 8 -17.95 -15.90 -0.30
CA ALA A 8 -17.57 -17.30 -0.49
C ALA A 8 -16.81 -17.80 0.75
N PRO A 9 -17.12 -18.98 1.29
CA PRO A 9 -16.50 -19.52 2.51
C PRO A 9 -15.01 -19.85 2.38
N GLU A 10 -14.42 -19.68 1.22
CA GLU A 10 -13.02 -20.03 0.95
C GLU A 10 -12.03 -18.86 1.11
N ALA A 11 -12.50 -17.62 1.28
CA ALA A 11 -11.60 -16.50 1.52
C ALA A 11 -11.16 -16.49 2.98
N ARG A 12 -9.98 -17.02 3.30
CA ARG A 12 -9.33 -16.86 4.61
C ARG A 12 -9.34 -15.38 4.98
N GLY A 13 -10.05 -15.03 6.05
CA GLY A 13 -10.14 -13.67 6.55
C GLY A 13 -11.43 -12.91 6.23
N ALA A 14 -12.40 -13.50 5.57
CA ALA A 14 -13.71 -12.91 5.39
C ALA A 14 -14.59 -13.10 6.65
N PHE A 15 -15.41 -12.09 6.95
CA PHE A 15 -16.48 -12.27 7.92
C PHE A 15 -17.66 -12.96 7.26
N VAL A 16 -18.26 -13.92 7.95
CA VAL A 16 -19.59 -14.40 7.62
C VAL A 16 -20.60 -13.47 8.30
N THR A 17 -21.40 -12.78 7.50
CA THR A 17 -22.43 -11.87 8.01
C THR A 17 -23.76 -12.61 8.06
N LEU A 18 -24.34 -12.71 9.25
CA LEU A 18 -25.66 -13.28 9.46
C LEU A 18 -26.63 -12.16 9.83
N ARG A 19 -27.80 -12.11 9.16
CA ARG A 19 -28.91 -11.20 9.50
C ARG A 19 -30.01 -12.01 10.17
N VAL A 20 -30.17 -11.81 11.47
CA VAL A 20 -31.12 -12.57 12.32
C VAL A 20 -32.31 -11.67 12.65
N PRO A 21 -33.58 -12.10 12.40
CA PRO A 21 -34.78 -11.40 12.89
C PRO A 21 -34.79 -11.25 14.42
N TRP A 22 -35.36 -10.18 14.95
CA TRP A 22 -35.33 -9.89 16.38
C TRP A 22 -36.07 -10.93 17.23
N ASP A 23 -37.17 -11.44 16.75
CA ASP A 23 -37.97 -12.51 17.37
C ASP A 23 -37.19 -13.84 17.53
N LEU A 24 -36.16 -14.04 16.74
CA LEU A 24 -35.31 -15.24 16.78
C LEU A 24 -33.94 -15.00 17.40
N HIS A 25 -33.62 -13.75 17.79
CA HIS A 25 -32.28 -13.37 18.23
C HIS A 25 -31.82 -14.13 19.48
N GLU A 26 -32.64 -14.20 20.53
CA GLU A 26 -32.26 -14.91 21.77
C GLU A 26 -32.14 -16.42 21.55
N ALA A 27 -33.07 -17.03 20.80
CA ALA A 27 -33.03 -18.45 20.47
C ALA A 27 -31.84 -18.79 19.54
N CYS A 28 -31.44 -17.86 18.66
CA CYS A 28 -30.32 -18.06 17.73
C CYS A 28 -28.97 -17.77 18.38
N ALA A 29 -28.86 -16.93 19.40
CA ALA A 29 -27.59 -16.55 20.00
C ALA A 29 -26.81 -17.77 20.56
N ALA A 30 -27.48 -18.64 21.28
CA ALA A 30 -26.88 -19.87 21.82
C ALA A 30 -26.50 -20.86 20.69
N HIS A 31 -27.35 -21.01 19.67
CA HIS A 31 -27.08 -21.87 18.52
C HIS A 31 -25.96 -21.32 17.65
N LEU A 32 -25.88 -19.98 17.49
CA LEU A 32 -24.78 -19.33 16.77
C LEU A 32 -23.45 -19.48 17.48
N ALA A 33 -23.42 -19.38 18.81
CA ALA A 33 -22.21 -19.62 19.60
C ALA A 33 -21.74 -21.07 19.48
N ALA A 34 -22.67 -22.04 19.57
CA ALA A 34 -22.36 -23.47 19.41
C ALA A 34 -21.90 -23.79 17.96
N ALA A 35 -22.58 -23.26 16.94
CA ALA A 35 -22.21 -23.44 15.54
C ALA A 35 -20.86 -22.75 15.21
N ALA A 36 -20.60 -21.58 15.77
CA ALA A 36 -19.33 -20.90 15.65
C ALA A 36 -18.20 -21.72 16.27
N GLY A 37 -18.42 -22.30 17.47
CA GLY A 37 -17.47 -23.21 18.11
C GLY A 37 -17.16 -24.45 17.27
N ALA A 38 -18.19 -25.08 16.69
CA ALA A 38 -18.02 -26.23 15.79
C ALA A 38 -17.23 -25.89 14.51
N LEU A 39 -17.34 -24.66 14.01
CA LEU A 39 -16.62 -24.15 12.85
C LEU A 39 -15.26 -23.51 13.21
N ASN A 40 -14.84 -23.60 14.47
CA ASN A 40 -13.67 -22.88 15.00
C ASN A 40 -13.71 -21.38 14.67
N ALA A 41 -14.88 -20.77 14.89
CA ALA A 41 -15.14 -19.35 14.64
C ALA A 41 -15.65 -18.68 15.93
N CYS A 42 -15.51 -17.37 16.00
CA CYS A 42 -16.02 -16.54 17.08
C CYS A 42 -16.96 -15.48 16.56
N VAL A 43 -17.95 -15.10 17.37
CA VAL A 43 -18.75 -13.89 17.13
C VAL A 43 -17.85 -12.69 17.39
N THR A 44 -17.49 -12.00 16.31
CA THR A 44 -16.57 -10.85 16.38
C THR A 44 -17.32 -9.57 16.71
N ARG A 45 -18.54 -9.45 16.20
CA ARG A 45 -19.37 -8.27 16.41
C ARG A 45 -20.84 -8.57 16.18
N GLN A 46 -21.67 -7.82 16.90
CA GLN A 46 -23.12 -7.89 16.82
C GLN A 46 -23.70 -6.48 16.94
N TYR A 47 -24.63 -6.11 16.07
CA TYR A 47 -25.34 -4.83 16.16
C TYR A 47 -26.76 -4.95 15.60
N ALA A 48 -27.67 -4.13 16.16
CA ALA A 48 -29.06 -4.09 15.75
C ALA A 48 -29.28 -3.21 14.52
N LEU A 49 -30.19 -3.63 13.65
CA LEU A 49 -30.78 -2.84 12.56
C LEU A 49 -32.25 -2.53 12.89
N PRO A 50 -32.55 -1.43 13.62
CA PRO A 50 -33.92 -1.14 14.07
C PRO A 50 -34.92 -1.00 12.94
N ALA A 51 -34.53 -0.38 11.83
CA ALA A 51 -35.38 -0.20 10.67
C ALA A 51 -35.80 -1.52 10.01
N GLU A 52 -34.96 -2.55 10.06
CA GLU A 52 -35.21 -3.87 9.47
C GLU A 52 -35.71 -4.89 10.51
N LYS A 53 -35.77 -4.53 11.80
CA LYS A 53 -36.05 -5.44 12.92
C LYS A 53 -35.15 -6.68 12.89
N ARG A 54 -33.87 -6.48 12.65
CA ARG A 54 -32.84 -7.53 12.52
C ARG A 54 -31.61 -7.20 13.34
N THR A 55 -30.88 -8.26 13.75
CA THR A 55 -29.54 -8.15 14.29
C THR A 55 -28.55 -8.71 13.28
N VAL A 56 -27.47 -7.99 13.05
CA VAL A 56 -26.34 -8.43 12.26
C VAL A 56 -25.30 -9.04 13.17
N VAL A 57 -24.86 -10.25 12.86
CA VAL A 57 -23.82 -10.97 13.59
C VAL A 57 -22.67 -11.24 12.63
N LEU A 58 -21.48 -10.81 13.00
CA LEU A 58 -20.25 -11.02 12.25
C LEU A 58 -19.45 -12.15 12.90
N LEU A 59 -19.17 -13.18 12.13
CA LEU A 59 -18.37 -14.35 12.55
C LEU A 59 -17.00 -14.30 11.91
N ARG A 60 -15.96 -14.64 12.66
CA ARG A 60 -14.59 -14.79 12.19
C ARG A 60 -14.02 -16.13 12.62
N SER A 61 -13.32 -16.84 11.72
CA SER A 61 -12.57 -18.02 12.10
C SER A 61 -11.43 -17.68 13.05
N ALA A 62 -11.26 -18.47 14.11
CA ALA A 62 -10.10 -18.36 14.98
C ALA A 62 -8.87 -19.00 14.30
N PRO A 63 -7.68 -18.36 14.35
CA PRO A 63 -6.48 -18.96 13.79
C PRO A 63 -6.09 -20.19 14.61
N ARG A 64 -5.66 -21.26 13.94
CA ARG A 64 -5.16 -22.48 14.58
C ARG A 64 -3.70 -22.36 15.00
N VAL A 65 -2.93 -21.58 14.21
CA VAL A 65 -1.51 -21.31 14.43
C VAL A 65 -1.25 -19.82 14.18
N VAL A 66 -0.14 -19.31 14.71
CA VAL A 66 0.26 -17.91 14.56
C VAL A 66 0.39 -17.50 13.07
N GLU A 67 0.70 -18.44 12.20
CA GLU A 67 0.85 -18.23 10.76
C GLU A 67 -0.49 -17.97 10.06
N ASP A 68 -1.60 -18.34 10.66
CA ASP A 68 -2.95 -18.19 10.08
C ASP A 68 -3.59 -16.83 10.37
N HIS A 69 -2.96 -15.95 11.17
CA HIS A 69 -3.55 -14.65 11.46
C HIS A 69 -3.74 -13.82 10.18
N ILE A 70 -4.85 -13.11 10.13
CA ILE A 70 -5.19 -12.20 9.03
C ILE A 70 -4.29 -10.96 9.13
N GLU A 71 -3.57 -10.62 8.07
CA GLU A 71 -2.78 -9.39 8.01
C GLU A 71 -3.45 -8.35 7.12
N VAL A 72 -3.51 -7.09 7.62
CA VAL A 72 -3.92 -5.91 6.85
C VAL A 72 -2.85 -4.84 7.02
N ARG A 73 -2.36 -4.28 5.91
CA ARG A 73 -1.35 -3.21 5.91
C ARG A 73 -2.01 -1.87 5.67
N VAL A 74 -1.76 -0.92 6.56
CA VAL A 74 -2.37 0.41 6.52
C VAL A 74 -1.28 1.47 6.53
N ALA A 75 -1.18 2.25 5.46
CA ALA A 75 -0.28 3.40 5.42
C ALA A 75 -0.93 4.62 6.07
N ILE A 76 -0.23 5.24 7.01
CA ILE A 76 -0.66 6.48 7.66
C ILE A 76 0.06 7.64 7.00
N VAL A 77 -0.71 8.53 6.36
CA VAL A 77 -0.19 9.69 5.63
C VAL A 77 -0.91 10.97 6.05
N GLY A 78 -0.38 12.11 5.72
CA GLY A 78 -0.96 13.41 6.05
C GLY A 78 0.10 14.47 6.28
N ASN A 79 -0.30 15.72 6.50
CA ASN A 79 0.62 16.82 6.70
C ASN A 79 1.41 16.68 8.02
N VAL A 80 2.42 17.53 8.21
CA VAL A 80 3.10 17.71 9.49
C VAL A 80 2.05 18.10 10.54
N ASP A 81 2.23 17.64 11.76
CA ASP A 81 1.37 17.93 12.91
C ASP A 81 -0.12 17.52 12.77
N ALA A 82 -0.46 16.70 11.76
CA ALA A 82 -1.79 16.09 11.64
C ALA A 82 -2.04 14.94 12.64
N GLY A 83 -1.15 14.68 13.59
CA GLY A 83 -1.32 13.68 14.64
C GLY A 83 -1.09 12.22 14.22
N LYS A 84 -0.37 11.95 13.12
CA LYS A 84 -0.10 10.60 12.59
C LYS A 84 0.53 9.67 13.63
N SER A 85 1.74 9.97 14.07
CA SER A 85 2.48 9.14 15.02
C SER A 85 1.82 9.16 16.41
N THR A 86 1.11 10.24 16.78
CA THR A 86 0.33 10.28 18.02
C THR A 86 -0.83 9.28 17.99
N LEU A 87 -1.62 9.27 16.90
CA LEU A 87 -2.70 8.28 16.73
C LEU A 87 -2.16 6.85 16.78
N LEU A 88 -1.05 6.59 16.08
CA LEU A 88 -0.40 5.27 16.14
C LEU A 88 0.02 4.89 17.56
N GLY A 89 0.63 5.81 18.30
CA GLY A 89 0.99 5.58 19.70
C GLY A 89 -0.21 5.24 20.56
N VAL A 90 -1.32 5.97 20.41
CA VAL A 90 -2.58 5.71 21.12
C VAL A 90 -3.16 4.33 20.76
N LEU A 91 -3.23 4.00 19.47
CA LEU A 91 -3.82 2.73 19.01
C LEU A 91 -2.98 1.51 19.40
N THR A 92 -1.65 1.61 19.31
CA THR A 92 -0.75 0.47 19.50
C THR A 92 -0.31 0.26 20.93
N LYS A 93 -0.30 1.32 21.77
CA LYS A 93 0.11 1.23 23.17
C LYS A 93 -1.05 1.29 24.17
N GLY A 94 -2.23 1.66 23.71
CA GLY A 94 -3.42 1.70 24.52
C GLY A 94 -3.49 2.84 25.56
N ALA A 95 -2.66 3.90 25.43
CA ALA A 95 -2.71 5.08 26.29
C ALA A 95 -3.12 6.30 25.48
N LEU A 96 -4.05 7.10 26.01
CA LEU A 96 -4.43 8.38 25.43
C LEU A 96 -3.26 9.37 25.51
N ASP A 97 -3.26 10.35 24.61
CA ASP A 97 -2.23 11.40 24.59
C ASP A 97 -2.55 12.48 25.61
N ASP A 98 -1.51 13.12 26.13
CA ASP A 98 -1.60 14.25 27.06
C ASP A 98 -1.81 15.62 26.37
N GLY A 99 -2.02 15.62 25.05
CA GLY A 99 -2.09 16.82 24.22
C GLY A 99 -0.70 17.38 23.84
N ARG A 100 0.38 16.87 24.42
CA ARG A 100 1.77 17.28 24.13
C ARG A 100 2.53 16.28 23.27
N GLY A 101 1.89 15.14 22.92
CA GLY A 101 2.45 14.13 22.05
C GLY A 101 3.26 13.05 22.78
N ARG A 102 3.00 12.80 24.04
CA ARG A 102 3.63 11.73 24.84
C ARG A 102 3.44 10.35 24.21
N ALA A 103 2.27 10.09 23.61
CA ALA A 103 1.95 8.81 22.99
C ALA A 103 2.91 8.46 21.82
N ARG A 104 3.45 9.45 21.10
CA ARG A 104 4.34 9.23 19.94
C ARG A 104 5.81 9.00 20.31
N VAL A 105 6.26 9.40 21.53
CA VAL A 105 7.69 9.38 21.91
C VAL A 105 8.34 8.01 21.72
N GLY A 106 7.64 6.95 22.11
CA GLY A 106 8.17 5.59 21.96
C GLY A 106 8.13 5.01 20.55
N LEU A 107 7.66 5.76 19.53
CA LEU A 107 7.66 5.35 18.13
C LEU A 107 8.87 5.88 17.36
N PHE A 108 9.53 6.91 17.88
CA PHE A 108 10.68 7.52 17.24
C PHE A 108 11.89 6.58 17.25
N ARG A 109 12.57 6.51 16.12
CA ARG A 109 13.72 5.63 15.90
C ARG A 109 15.06 6.35 15.97
N HIS A 110 15.05 7.65 15.71
CA HIS A 110 16.23 8.48 15.62
C HIS A 110 16.19 9.62 16.65
N LYS A 111 17.35 9.98 17.19
CA LYS A 111 17.47 11.07 18.18
C LYS A 111 16.88 12.39 17.67
N HIS A 112 17.15 12.75 16.42
CA HIS A 112 16.60 13.97 15.82
C HIS A 112 15.06 13.95 15.68
N GLU A 113 14.42 12.78 15.63
CA GLU A 113 12.96 12.67 15.64
C GLU A 113 12.40 12.99 17.03
N LEU A 114 13.12 12.59 18.09
CA LEU A 114 12.80 12.96 19.48
C LEU A 114 12.93 14.47 19.70
N ASP A 115 14.04 15.05 19.22
CA ASP A 115 14.33 16.48 19.37
C ASP A 115 13.34 17.37 18.60
N THR A 116 12.95 16.95 17.39
CA THR A 116 12.03 17.72 16.51
C THR A 116 10.55 17.36 16.67
N GLY A 117 10.24 16.22 17.28
CA GLY A 117 8.91 15.66 17.35
C GLY A 117 8.32 15.25 15.99
N ARG A 118 9.16 15.01 14.97
CA ARG A 118 8.74 14.74 13.58
C ARG A 118 9.33 13.44 13.05
N THR A 119 8.49 12.60 12.46
CA THR A 119 8.91 11.37 11.77
C THR A 119 9.69 11.71 10.51
N SER A 120 10.86 11.10 10.32
CA SER A 120 11.73 11.26 9.16
C SER A 120 11.92 9.98 8.36
N SER A 121 11.71 8.83 9.00
CA SER A 121 11.88 7.49 8.46
C SER A 121 10.53 6.80 8.21
N VAL A 122 10.54 5.65 7.54
CA VAL A 122 9.38 4.76 7.46
C VAL A 122 9.31 3.95 8.74
N GLY A 123 8.30 4.21 9.56
CA GLY A 123 8.00 3.46 10.77
C GLY A 123 7.07 2.27 10.48
N THR A 124 7.19 1.20 11.23
CA THR A 124 6.24 0.08 11.19
C THR A 124 5.83 -0.25 12.61
N GLU A 125 4.52 -0.31 12.84
CA GLU A 125 3.91 -0.68 14.11
C GLU A 125 2.78 -1.69 13.88
N VAL A 126 2.42 -2.45 14.92
CA VAL A 126 1.38 -3.47 14.82
C VAL A 126 0.31 -3.26 15.88
N MET A 127 -0.93 -3.56 15.51
CA MET A 127 -2.08 -3.65 16.40
C MET A 127 -2.78 -4.99 16.16
N GLY A 128 -3.10 -5.71 17.23
CA GLY A 128 -3.75 -7.01 17.16
C GLY A 128 -5.21 -6.94 17.62
N PHE A 129 -6.03 -7.77 17.00
CA PHE A 129 -7.41 -8.04 17.43
C PHE A 129 -7.58 -9.54 17.64
N ARG A 130 -8.15 -9.94 18.78
CA ARG A 130 -8.52 -11.33 19.07
C ARG A 130 -9.67 -11.79 18.17
N ALA A 131 -9.99 -13.07 18.21
CA ALA A 131 -11.05 -13.63 17.38
C ALA A 131 -12.44 -13.04 17.70
N ASP A 132 -12.68 -12.68 18.95
CA ASP A 132 -13.89 -11.98 19.41
C ASP A 132 -13.95 -10.51 18.99
N GLY A 133 -12.92 -10.01 18.34
CA GLY A 133 -12.83 -8.61 17.89
C GLY A 133 -12.30 -7.64 18.92
N SER A 134 -12.03 -8.07 20.14
CA SER A 134 -11.39 -7.23 21.16
C SER A 134 -9.95 -6.91 20.76
N PRO A 135 -9.47 -5.68 21.02
CA PRO A 135 -8.08 -5.35 20.78
C PRO A 135 -7.19 -6.10 21.78
N VAL A 136 -6.03 -6.57 21.33
CA VAL A 136 -5.03 -7.21 22.22
C VAL A 136 -4.53 -6.20 23.26
N VAL A 137 -4.47 -4.92 22.88
CA VAL A 137 -4.09 -3.80 23.74
C VAL A 137 -5.29 -2.89 23.91
N GLU A 138 -5.84 -2.87 25.13
CA GLU A 138 -6.95 -2.00 25.50
C GLU A 138 -6.51 -0.56 25.71
N LEU A 139 -7.41 0.40 25.42
CA LEU A 139 -7.21 1.80 25.77
C LEU A 139 -7.35 1.99 27.27
N ARG A 140 -6.32 2.57 27.91
CA ARG A 140 -6.31 2.95 29.33
C ARG A 140 -6.05 4.44 29.45
N ALA A 141 -6.76 5.08 30.39
CA ALA A 141 -6.57 6.49 30.69
C ALA A 141 -5.26 6.77 31.49
N GLU A 142 -4.71 5.75 32.14
CA GLU A 142 -3.59 5.88 33.05
C GLU A 142 -2.22 5.54 32.42
N ASP A 143 -1.22 6.15 32.98
CA ASP A 143 0.24 6.21 32.73
C ASP A 143 0.96 4.95 32.19
N SER A 144 0.64 4.46 31.02
CA SER A 144 1.36 3.35 30.42
C SER A 144 2.21 3.72 29.18
N ALA A 145 2.58 4.98 29.04
CA ALA A 145 3.38 5.48 27.89
C ALA A 145 4.74 4.79 27.71
N ALA A 146 5.24 4.08 28.72
CA ALA A 146 6.50 3.33 28.70
C ALA A 146 6.35 1.87 28.26
N ARG A 147 5.13 1.37 27.98
CA ARG A 147 4.90 -0.05 27.69
C ARG A 147 5.40 -0.41 26.29
N LYS A 148 6.56 -1.01 26.19
CA LYS A 148 7.00 -1.72 24.98
C LYS A 148 6.26 -3.06 24.91
N ILE A 149 5.15 -3.08 24.18
CA ILE A 149 4.47 -4.35 23.91
C ILE A 149 5.26 -5.03 22.79
N ALA A 150 5.73 -6.22 23.05
CA ALA A 150 6.45 -7.00 22.06
C ALA A 150 5.51 -7.41 20.93
N TRP A 151 5.89 -7.19 19.68
CA TRP A 151 5.11 -7.61 18.51
C TRP A 151 4.77 -9.11 18.55
N GLU A 152 5.68 -9.91 19.08
CA GLU A 152 5.49 -11.34 19.26
C GLU A 152 4.29 -11.66 20.14
N ALA A 153 4.14 -10.98 21.29
CA ALA A 153 3.01 -11.16 22.18
C ALA A 153 1.69 -10.77 21.49
N VAL A 154 1.68 -9.64 20.75
CA VAL A 154 0.51 -9.23 19.96
C VAL A 154 0.14 -10.27 18.91
N CYS A 155 1.12 -10.80 18.17
CA CYS A 155 0.87 -11.77 17.10
C CYS A 155 0.42 -13.15 17.63
N ARG A 156 0.84 -13.54 18.83
CA ARG A 156 0.41 -14.81 19.45
C ARG A 156 -1.06 -14.80 19.87
N GLU A 157 -1.56 -13.65 20.31
CA GLU A 157 -2.95 -13.51 20.79
C GLU A 157 -3.92 -13.08 19.67
N ALA A 158 -3.41 -12.49 18.60
CA ALA A 158 -4.25 -11.88 17.58
C ALA A 158 -4.73 -12.89 16.53
N ALA A 159 -6.02 -12.87 16.25
CA ALA A 159 -6.61 -13.49 15.06
C ALA A 159 -6.41 -12.59 13.82
N LYS A 160 -6.32 -11.26 14.04
CA LYS A 160 -6.03 -10.28 13.00
C LYS A 160 -4.98 -9.29 13.47
N VAL A 161 -4.01 -9.03 12.59
CA VAL A 161 -2.95 -8.05 12.80
C VAL A 161 -3.07 -6.92 11.77
N VAL A 162 -3.17 -5.69 12.24
CA VAL A 162 -3.07 -4.48 11.43
C VAL A 162 -1.65 -3.96 11.53
N SER A 163 -0.95 -3.98 10.39
CA SER A 163 0.42 -3.48 10.25
C SER A 163 0.38 -2.06 9.75
N PHE A 164 0.73 -1.11 10.58
CA PHE A 164 0.80 0.29 10.20
C PHE A 164 2.17 0.63 9.60
N ILE A 165 2.13 1.43 8.53
CA ILE A 165 3.30 2.04 7.90
C ILE A 165 3.22 3.54 8.21
N ASP A 166 3.97 3.99 9.23
CA ASP A 166 4.04 5.42 9.59
C ASP A 166 4.96 6.16 8.62
N LEU A 167 4.41 7.14 7.93
CA LEU A 167 5.08 7.88 6.88
C LEU A 167 5.24 9.35 7.26
N ALA A 168 6.42 9.90 6.89
CA ALA A 168 6.74 11.29 7.16
C ALA A 168 5.76 12.25 6.47
N GLY A 169 5.33 13.29 7.18
CA GLY A 169 4.41 14.32 6.65
C GLY A 169 5.10 15.54 6.03
N HIS A 170 6.42 15.70 6.24
CA HIS A 170 7.17 16.85 5.80
C HIS A 170 7.62 16.72 4.33
N GLU A 171 7.54 17.80 3.55
CA GLU A 171 7.92 17.83 2.14
C GLU A 171 9.34 17.31 1.88
N ARG A 172 10.29 17.64 2.76
CA ARG A 172 11.68 17.17 2.71
C ARG A 172 11.79 15.64 2.62
N TYR A 173 10.88 14.91 3.26
CA TYR A 173 10.87 13.45 3.31
C TYR A 173 9.90 12.80 2.33
N LEU A 174 9.31 13.57 1.42
CA LEU A 174 8.30 13.06 0.48
C LEU A 174 8.81 11.88 -0.36
N LYS A 175 10.09 11.91 -0.80
CA LYS A 175 10.70 10.77 -1.53
C LYS A 175 10.67 9.48 -0.69
N THR A 176 10.82 9.58 0.64
CA THR A 176 10.74 8.44 1.56
C THR A 176 9.28 7.98 1.74
N THR A 177 8.35 8.93 1.81
CA THR A 177 6.91 8.63 1.91
C THR A 177 6.39 7.91 0.66
N VAL A 178 6.76 8.40 -0.54
CA VAL A 178 6.42 7.71 -1.80
C VAL A 178 6.99 6.30 -1.81
N TYR A 179 8.27 6.15 -1.45
CA TYR A 179 8.90 4.82 -1.34
C TYR A 179 8.13 3.91 -0.38
N GLY A 180 7.77 4.36 0.82
CA GLY A 180 6.99 3.56 1.77
C GLY A 180 5.61 3.15 1.24
N MET A 181 4.96 4.00 0.44
CA MET A 181 3.67 3.67 -0.19
C MET A 181 3.81 2.70 -1.37
N THR A 182 4.92 2.74 -2.11
CA THR A 182 5.15 1.84 -3.25
C THR A 182 5.72 0.48 -2.83
N SER A 183 6.70 0.48 -1.92
CA SER A 183 7.40 -0.75 -1.50
C SER A 183 6.69 -1.51 -0.39
N GLY A 184 5.96 -0.80 0.49
CA GLY A 184 5.22 -1.42 1.60
C GLY A 184 3.94 -2.12 1.18
N LEU A 185 3.48 -1.93 -0.06
CA LEU A 185 2.25 -2.50 -0.62
C LEU A 185 1.06 -2.40 0.34
N PRO A 186 0.70 -1.19 0.83
CA PRO A 186 -0.40 -1.05 1.76
C PRO A 186 -1.72 -1.45 1.10
N ASP A 187 -2.60 -2.07 1.89
CA ASP A 187 -3.94 -2.45 1.46
C ASP A 187 -4.88 -1.25 1.51
N TYR A 188 -4.64 -0.35 2.48
CA TYR A 188 -5.41 0.87 2.71
C TYR A 188 -4.52 2.04 3.08
N VAL A 189 -5.02 3.25 2.84
CA VAL A 189 -4.39 4.49 3.27
C VAL A 189 -5.32 5.22 4.22
N VAL A 190 -4.80 5.60 5.39
CA VAL A 190 -5.43 6.53 6.33
C VAL A 190 -4.82 7.91 6.11
N LEU A 191 -5.61 8.82 5.55
CA LEU A 191 -5.22 10.22 5.35
C LEU A 191 -5.58 11.03 6.59
N MET A 192 -4.56 11.46 7.32
CA MET A 192 -4.70 12.26 8.54
C MET A 192 -4.83 13.74 8.22
N VAL A 193 -5.83 14.39 8.77
CA VAL A 193 -6.08 15.82 8.63
C VAL A 193 -6.28 16.42 10.02
N GLY A 194 -5.52 17.45 10.38
CA GLY A 194 -5.79 18.21 11.61
C GLY A 194 -7.02 19.09 11.41
N ALA A 195 -7.97 19.02 12.34
CA ALA A 195 -9.23 19.81 12.26
C ALA A 195 -8.98 21.30 12.12
N ASN A 196 -7.95 21.80 12.80
CA ASN A 196 -7.55 23.21 12.81
C ASN A 196 -6.79 23.67 11.56
N ALA A 197 -6.17 22.75 10.82
CA ALA A 197 -5.32 23.07 9.67
C ALA A 197 -6.00 22.78 8.32
N GLY A 198 -6.96 21.87 8.28
CA GLY A 198 -7.64 21.45 7.06
C GLY A 198 -6.80 20.58 6.13
N LEU A 199 -7.36 20.31 4.94
CA LEU A 199 -6.72 19.52 3.91
C LEU A 199 -5.81 20.40 3.05
N ILE A 200 -4.57 20.61 3.50
CA ILE A 200 -3.59 21.50 2.88
C ILE A 200 -2.28 20.79 2.52
N GLY A 201 -1.47 21.44 1.69
CA GLY A 201 -0.09 21.07 1.40
C GLY A 201 0.09 19.59 1.10
N MET A 202 0.89 18.93 1.94
CA MET A 202 1.28 17.53 1.79
C MET A 202 0.12 16.53 1.88
N SER A 203 -0.99 16.87 2.55
CA SER A 203 -2.16 15.97 2.60
C SER A 203 -2.79 15.77 1.21
N LYS A 204 -2.83 16.82 0.37
CA LYS A 204 -3.32 16.72 -1.02
C LYS A 204 -2.35 15.90 -1.89
N GLU A 205 -1.04 16.05 -1.67
CA GLU A 205 -0.01 15.25 -2.32
C GLU A 205 -0.17 13.76 -2.03
N HIS A 206 -0.30 13.43 -0.75
CA HIS A 206 -0.45 12.04 -0.30
C HIS A 206 -1.74 11.41 -0.82
N LEU A 207 -2.84 12.18 -0.86
CA LEU A 207 -4.09 11.74 -1.48
C LEU A 207 -3.88 11.43 -2.97
N GLY A 208 -3.22 12.33 -3.71
CA GLY A 208 -2.91 12.12 -5.13
C GLY A 208 -2.07 10.87 -5.37
N ILE A 209 -1.08 10.60 -4.53
CA ILE A 209 -0.24 9.38 -4.61
C ILE A 209 -1.08 8.12 -4.34
N ALA A 210 -1.91 8.13 -3.29
CA ALA A 210 -2.78 7.00 -2.97
C ALA A 210 -3.75 6.67 -4.11
N LEU A 211 -4.36 7.71 -4.72
CA LEU A 211 -5.24 7.57 -5.87
C LEU A 211 -4.51 7.02 -7.11
N ALA A 212 -3.30 7.51 -7.37
CA ALA A 212 -2.47 7.04 -8.48
C ALA A 212 -2.08 5.57 -8.34
N LEU A 213 -1.79 5.12 -7.12
CA LEU A 213 -1.53 3.72 -6.82
C LEU A 213 -2.81 2.86 -6.81
N GLY A 214 -3.99 3.50 -6.80
CA GLY A 214 -5.28 2.82 -6.73
C GLY A 214 -5.54 2.19 -5.36
N ILE A 215 -4.98 2.77 -4.28
CA ILE A 215 -5.17 2.27 -2.92
C ILE A 215 -6.42 2.91 -2.32
N PRO A 216 -7.34 2.13 -1.71
CA PRO A 216 -8.49 2.66 -1.00
C PRO A 216 -8.08 3.61 0.14
N VAL A 217 -8.79 4.75 0.26
CA VAL A 217 -8.45 5.81 1.21
C VAL A 217 -9.60 6.03 2.18
N CYS A 218 -9.29 6.14 3.47
CA CYS A 218 -10.17 6.73 4.48
C CYS A 218 -9.52 7.99 5.06
N VAL A 219 -10.32 8.93 5.55
CA VAL A 219 -9.87 10.19 6.14
C VAL A 219 -10.12 10.16 7.63
N VAL A 220 -9.12 10.56 8.42
CA VAL A 220 -9.22 10.72 9.87
C VAL A 220 -8.92 12.17 10.23
N VAL A 221 -9.95 12.90 10.65
CA VAL A 221 -9.86 14.28 11.14
C VAL A 221 -9.56 14.23 12.63
N THR A 222 -8.40 14.73 13.02
CA THR A 222 -7.89 14.70 14.40
C THR A 222 -8.03 16.05 15.09
N LYS A 223 -7.76 16.08 16.41
CA LYS A 223 -7.75 17.30 17.22
C LYS A 223 -9.12 18.00 17.26
N VAL A 224 -10.20 17.23 17.19
CA VAL A 224 -11.57 17.80 17.21
C VAL A 224 -11.94 18.36 18.58
N ASP A 225 -11.20 17.98 19.63
CA ASP A 225 -11.33 18.44 21.00
C ASP A 225 -10.94 19.91 21.19
N MET A 226 -9.92 20.36 20.45
CA MET A 226 -9.39 21.72 20.57
C MET A 226 -9.80 22.65 19.41
N CYS A 227 -10.54 22.14 18.43
CA CYS A 227 -10.90 22.89 17.24
C CYS A 227 -12.26 23.58 17.43
N PRO A 228 -12.39 24.92 17.23
CA PRO A 228 -13.68 25.59 17.22
C PRO A 228 -14.65 25.01 16.19
N ALA A 229 -15.94 24.92 16.52
CA ALA A 229 -16.93 24.25 15.67
C ALA A 229 -16.99 24.82 14.25
N HIS A 230 -16.95 26.14 14.09
CA HIS A 230 -17.01 26.79 12.78
C HIS A 230 -15.80 26.47 11.90
N ILE A 231 -14.59 26.26 12.49
CA ILE A 231 -13.37 25.85 11.78
C ILE A 231 -13.46 24.37 11.40
N LEU A 232 -13.97 23.53 12.31
CA LEU A 232 -14.21 22.11 12.01
C LEU A 232 -15.19 21.97 10.83
N ASP A 233 -16.29 22.69 10.83
CA ASP A 233 -17.29 22.68 9.74
C ASP A 233 -16.68 23.15 8.40
N ALA A 234 -15.88 24.21 8.43
CA ALA A 234 -15.18 24.69 7.24
C ALA A 234 -14.19 23.62 6.70
N THR A 235 -13.45 22.97 7.59
CA THR A 235 -12.54 21.87 7.25
C THR A 235 -13.29 20.68 6.66
N MET A 236 -14.44 20.29 7.25
CA MET A 236 -15.26 19.20 6.72
C MET A 236 -15.81 19.51 5.33
N LYS A 237 -16.32 20.72 5.10
CA LYS A 237 -16.76 21.19 3.77
C LYS A 237 -15.62 21.14 2.75
N GLN A 238 -14.41 21.57 3.14
CA GLN A 238 -13.23 21.50 2.29
C GLN A 238 -12.86 20.06 1.92
N ILE A 239 -12.84 19.13 2.89
CA ILE A 239 -12.55 17.72 2.67
C ILE A 239 -13.56 17.12 1.68
N PHE A 240 -14.85 17.35 1.88
CA PHE A 240 -15.91 16.84 1.02
C PHE A 240 -15.77 17.36 -0.41
N LYS A 241 -15.53 18.66 -0.58
CA LYS A 241 -15.31 19.29 -1.87
C LYS A 241 -14.12 18.66 -2.62
N VAL A 242 -13.01 18.37 -1.94
CA VAL A 242 -11.84 17.75 -2.55
C VAL A 242 -12.12 16.29 -2.92
N LEU A 243 -12.76 15.50 -2.03
CA LEU A 243 -13.08 14.10 -2.30
C LEU A 243 -14.05 13.94 -3.48
N GLN A 244 -15.03 14.83 -3.61
CA GLN A 244 -16.01 14.83 -4.70
C GLN A 244 -15.49 15.44 -6.02
N SER A 245 -14.31 16.08 -6.00
CA SER A 245 -13.74 16.72 -7.19
C SER A 245 -13.54 15.72 -8.35
N PRO A 246 -13.55 16.19 -9.62
CA PRO A 246 -13.36 15.34 -10.80
C PRO A 246 -12.06 14.53 -10.78
N GLY A 247 -11.02 15.03 -10.10
CA GLY A 247 -9.74 14.34 -9.95
C GLY A 247 -9.76 13.22 -8.89
N CYS A 248 -10.65 13.28 -7.91
CA CYS A 248 -10.73 12.28 -6.82
C CYS A 248 -11.90 11.30 -7.01
N ARG A 249 -13.09 11.82 -7.34
CA ARG A 249 -14.33 11.05 -7.59
C ARG A 249 -14.67 10.05 -6.48
N LYS A 250 -14.53 10.47 -5.22
CA LYS A 250 -14.87 9.67 -4.05
C LYS A 250 -16.14 10.21 -3.38
N THR A 251 -16.96 9.31 -2.84
CA THR A 251 -18.15 9.66 -2.06
C THR A 251 -17.78 9.66 -0.58
N PRO A 252 -17.72 10.83 0.10
CA PRO A 252 -17.43 10.88 1.53
C PRO A 252 -18.61 10.35 2.34
N VAL A 253 -18.33 9.49 3.33
CA VAL A 253 -19.31 8.92 4.25
C VAL A 253 -18.87 9.15 5.68
N MET A 254 -19.70 9.79 6.51
CA MET A 254 -19.38 10.06 7.91
C MET A 254 -19.53 8.81 8.77
N MET A 255 -18.52 8.54 9.58
CA MET A 255 -18.48 7.40 10.49
C MET A 255 -18.96 7.79 11.88
N ASN A 256 -20.28 7.86 12.06
CA ASN A 256 -20.93 8.29 13.31
C ASN A 256 -21.58 7.14 14.08
N SER A 257 -21.67 5.95 13.48
CA SER A 257 -22.31 4.79 14.08
C SER A 257 -21.56 3.50 13.72
N GLU A 258 -21.79 2.47 14.49
CA GLU A 258 -21.23 1.15 14.26
C GLU A 258 -21.73 0.50 12.96
N GLN A 259 -22.98 0.74 12.61
CA GLN A 259 -23.56 0.30 11.34
C GLN A 259 -22.82 0.93 10.15
N ALA A 260 -22.67 2.27 10.17
CA ALA A 260 -21.94 2.99 9.11
C ALA A 260 -20.50 2.48 8.97
N VAL A 261 -19.83 2.18 10.09
CA VAL A 261 -18.48 1.61 10.11
C VAL A 261 -18.43 0.24 9.48
N THR A 262 -19.40 -0.62 9.78
CA THR A 262 -19.44 -2.00 9.25
C THR A 262 -19.71 -2.01 7.77
N ASP A 263 -20.69 -1.23 7.31
CA ASP A 263 -21.03 -1.12 5.89
C ASP A 263 -19.87 -0.51 5.09
N ALA A 264 -19.26 0.55 5.62
CA ALA A 264 -18.12 1.19 4.98
C ALA A 264 -16.88 0.28 4.91
N ALA A 265 -16.61 -0.54 5.92
CA ALA A 265 -15.49 -1.48 5.90
C ALA A 265 -15.64 -2.54 4.81
N ALA A 266 -16.86 -3.02 4.57
CA ALA A 266 -17.16 -3.97 3.51
C ALA A 266 -17.10 -3.34 2.10
N GLN A 267 -17.58 -2.11 1.95
CA GLN A 267 -17.69 -1.42 0.66
C GLN A 267 -16.38 -0.76 0.20
N LEU A 268 -15.51 -0.33 1.12
CA LEU A 268 -14.30 0.43 0.80
C LEU A 268 -13.37 -0.23 -0.25
N PRO A 269 -13.18 -1.56 -0.28
CA PRO A 269 -12.33 -2.19 -1.30
C PRO A 269 -12.94 -2.19 -2.70
N VAL A 270 -14.26 -2.14 -2.79
CA VAL A 270 -15.03 -2.36 -4.04
C VAL A 270 -15.57 -1.05 -4.60
N GLU A 271 -16.07 -0.18 -3.74
CA GLU A 271 -16.76 1.05 -4.11
C GLU A 271 -15.87 2.30 -4.00
N ARG A 272 -16.36 3.38 -4.59
CA ARG A 272 -15.66 4.68 -4.55
C ARG A 272 -15.99 5.51 -3.31
N ILE A 273 -16.34 4.85 -2.21
CA ILE A 273 -16.57 5.55 -0.95
C ILE A 273 -15.26 6.01 -0.32
N CYS A 274 -15.36 6.98 0.58
CA CYS A 274 -14.28 7.43 1.43
C CYS A 274 -14.82 7.65 2.84
N PRO A 275 -14.61 6.71 3.77
CA PRO A 275 -15.00 6.88 5.17
C PRO A 275 -14.28 8.07 5.80
N VAL A 276 -15.01 8.90 6.56
CA VAL A 276 -14.47 10.08 7.24
C VAL A 276 -14.78 9.98 8.72
N PHE A 277 -13.72 9.93 9.54
CA PHE A 277 -13.78 9.89 10.99
C PHE A 277 -13.43 11.25 11.59
N GLN A 278 -14.05 11.61 12.70
CA GLN A 278 -13.68 12.73 13.56
C GLN A 278 -13.23 12.19 14.91
N VAL A 279 -11.94 12.32 15.24
CA VAL A 279 -11.37 11.69 16.43
C VAL A 279 -10.58 12.68 17.30
N SER A 280 -10.46 12.34 18.59
CA SER A 280 -9.52 13.00 19.50
C SER A 280 -8.61 11.94 20.14
N ASN A 281 -7.31 12.14 20.03
CA ASN A 281 -6.31 11.31 20.69
C ASN A 281 -6.18 11.60 22.19
N VAL A 282 -6.71 12.74 22.65
CA VAL A 282 -6.66 13.19 24.05
C VAL A 282 -7.89 12.72 24.82
N THR A 283 -9.07 12.92 24.24
CA THR A 283 -10.35 12.56 24.91
C THR A 283 -10.80 11.14 24.59
N GLY A 284 -10.21 10.48 23.59
CA GLY A 284 -10.65 9.16 23.11
C GLY A 284 -11.87 9.20 22.19
N LYS A 285 -12.42 10.38 21.87
CA LYS A 285 -13.64 10.52 21.07
C LYS A 285 -13.52 9.75 19.75
N ASN A 286 -14.48 8.84 19.49
CA ASN A 286 -14.64 8.03 18.29
C ASN A 286 -13.42 7.11 17.95
N LEU A 287 -12.49 6.89 18.88
CA LEU A 287 -11.39 5.95 18.67
C LEU A 287 -11.90 4.50 18.63
N ASP A 288 -12.97 4.18 19.34
CA ASP A 288 -13.57 2.84 19.31
C ASP A 288 -14.19 2.54 17.94
N LEU A 289 -14.85 3.53 17.31
CA LEU A 289 -15.35 3.39 15.93
C LEU A 289 -14.20 3.17 14.94
N LEU A 290 -13.10 3.92 15.10
CA LEU A 290 -11.92 3.74 14.25
C LEU A 290 -11.26 2.37 14.46
N ARG A 291 -11.16 1.88 15.71
CA ARG A 291 -10.66 0.54 16.02
C ARG A 291 -11.54 -0.54 15.41
N SER A 292 -12.85 -0.39 15.55
CA SER A 292 -13.84 -1.27 14.94
C SER A 292 -13.69 -1.33 13.43
N PHE A 293 -13.52 -0.17 12.78
CA PHE A 293 -13.28 -0.09 11.34
C PHE A 293 -12.00 -0.85 10.93
N LEU A 294 -10.88 -0.60 11.61
CA LEU A 294 -9.61 -1.29 11.35
C LEU A 294 -9.73 -2.82 11.55
N ASN A 295 -10.51 -3.23 12.57
CA ASN A 295 -10.80 -4.63 12.79
C ASN A 295 -11.62 -5.25 11.65
N LEU A 296 -12.57 -4.51 11.09
CA LEU A 296 -13.49 -5.00 10.06
C LEU A 296 -12.91 -4.93 8.63
N LEU A 297 -11.85 -4.14 8.38
CA LEU A 297 -11.26 -4.03 7.05
C LEU A 297 -10.88 -5.40 6.47
N PRO A 298 -11.34 -5.76 5.27
CA PRO A 298 -10.95 -7.01 4.63
C PRO A 298 -9.44 -7.07 4.34
N SER A 299 -8.87 -8.26 4.45
CA SER A 299 -7.49 -8.49 4.02
C SER A 299 -7.38 -8.58 2.51
N SER A 300 -6.26 -8.13 1.96
CA SER A 300 -5.94 -8.34 0.55
C SER A 300 -5.46 -9.77 0.23
N GLN A 301 -5.40 -10.67 1.21
CA GLN A 301 -4.92 -12.05 1.01
C GLN A 301 -5.65 -12.77 -0.14
N ALA A 302 -6.96 -12.55 -0.29
CA ALA A 302 -7.73 -13.11 -1.41
C ALA A 302 -7.15 -12.74 -2.79
N ARG A 303 -6.60 -11.51 -2.92
CA ARG A 303 -5.92 -11.05 -4.14
C ARG A 303 -4.60 -11.78 -4.40
N PHE A 304 -3.93 -12.23 -3.34
CA PHE A 304 -2.67 -12.95 -3.42
C PHE A 304 -2.84 -14.49 -3.52
N ALA A 305 -4.01 -15.04 -3.19
CA ALA A 305 -4.27 -16.47 -3.25
C ALA A 305 -3.92 -17.11 -4.62
N PRO A 306 -4.32 -16.56 -5.78
CA PRO A 306 -3.94 -17.12 -7.09
C PRO A 306 -2.45 -16.94 -7.40
N LEU A 307 -1.75 -16.07 -6.69
CA LEU A 307 -0.32 -15.84 -6.88
C LEU A 307 0.57 -16.80 -6.08
N GLN A 308 0.01 -17.58 -5.15
CA GLN A 308 0.76 -18.58 -4.36
C GLN A 308 1.34 -19.69 -5.25
N HIS A 309 0.68 -20.01 -6.36
CA HIS A 309 1.13 -21.05 -7.30
C HIS A 309 2.14 -20.53 -8.34
N LYS A 310 2.44 -19.23 -8.33
CA LYS A 310 3.44 -18.64 -9.23
C LYS A 310 4.84 -18.74 -8.64
N SER A 311 5.83 -18.45 -9.48
CA SER A 311 7.22 -18.30 -9.07
C SER A 311 7.38 -17.27 -7.95
N VAL A 312 8.30 -17.54 -7.03
CA VAL A 312 8.58 -16.66 -5.90
C VAL A 312 9.10 -15.31 -6.39
N GLU A 313 8.50 -14.25 -5.88
CA GLU A 313 8.96 -12.87 -6.07
C GLU A 313 8.80 -12.10 -4.75
N MET A 314 9.92 -11.63 -4.19
CA MET A 314 9.95 -10.81 -2.98
C MET A 314 10.86 -9.60 -3.17
N PRO A 315 10.32 -8.40 -3.39
CA PRO A 315 11.10 -7.16 -3.37
C PRO A 315 11.65 -6.85 -1.97
N ILE A 316 12.93 -6.51 -1.89
CA ILE A 316 13.63 -6.19 -0.64
C ILE A 316 13.38 -4.73 -0.30
N THR A 317 12.69 -4.48 0.81
CA THR A 317 12.38 -3.14 1.32
C THR A 317 13.39 -2.67 2.34
N ASP A 318 13.88 -3.58 3.21
CA ASP A 318 14.87 -3.29 4.23
C ASP A 318 15.91 -4.40 4.36
N VAL A 319 17.11 -4.00 4.83
CA VAL A 319 18.24 -4.92 5.00
C VAL A 319 18.89 -4.64 6.36
N PHE A 320 19.01 -5.67 7.17
CA PHE A 320 19.55 -5.62 8.53
C PHE A 320 20.79 -6.51 8.64
N SER A 321 21.69 -6.14 9.54
CA SER A 321 22.76 -7.00 10.04
C SER A 321 22.43 -7.38 11.47
N VAL A 322 22.09 -8.64 11.69
CA VAL A 322 21.68 -9.14 13.00
C VAL A 322 22.83 -9.98 13.59
N PRO A 323 23.33 -9.66 14.77
CA PRO A 323 24.39 -10.43 15.43
C PRO A 323 24.00 -11.91 15.50
N PHE A 324 24.94 -12.83 15.21
CA PHE A 324 24.81 -14.28 15.22
C PHE A 324 23.85 -14.87 14.17
N VAL A 325 23.01 -14.04 13.53
CA VAL A 325 22.09 -14.45 12.43
C VAL A 325 22.68 -14.15 11.07
N GLY A 326 23.29 -12.97 10.91
CA GLY A 326 23.85 -12.51 9.65
C GLY A 326 23.00 -11.47 8.93
N THR A 327 22.96 -11.54 7.61
CA THR A 327 22.18 -10.62 6.78
C THR A 327 20.72 -11.05 6.76
N VAL A 328 19.86 -10.16 7.20
CA VAL A 328 18.39 -10.33 7.19
C VAL A 328 17.79 -9.31 6.23
N VAL A 329 16.94 -9.78 5.34
CA VAL A 329 16.19 -8.95 4.39
C VAL A 329 14.71 -9.01 4.71
N SER A 330 14.00 -7.90 4.55
CA SER A 330 12.55 -7.86 4.75
C SER A 330 11.83 -7.31 3.52
N GLY A 331 10.59 -7.74 3.35
CA GLY A 331 9.72 -7.32 2.26
C GLY A 331 8.34 -7.96 2.36
N VAL A 332 7.54 -7.73 1.33
CA VAL A 332 6.26 -8.41 1.14
C VAL A 332 6.45 -9.45 0.05
N LEU A 333 6.09 -10.70 0.32
CA LEU A 333 6.11 -11.76 -0.69
C LEU A 333 4.98 -11.50 -1.69
N VAL A 334 5.32 -11.13 -2.91
CA VAL A 334 4.35 -10.77 -3.96
C VAL A 334 3.72 -12.02 -4.57
N SER A 335 4.52 -13.06 -4.80
CA SER A 335 4.07 -14.33 -5.37
C SER A 335 4.87 -15.52 -4.83
N GLY A 336 4.29 -16.71 -4.95
CA GLY A 336 4.90 -17.97 -4.56
C GLY A 336 4.73 -18.33 -3.08
N VAL A 337 5.37 -19.45 -2.71
CA VAL A 337 5.52 -19.94 -1.35
C VAL A 337 7.00 -20.23 -1.14
N VAL A 338 7.54 -19.88 0.02
CA VAL A 338 8.93 -20.08 0.40
C VAL A 338 9.00 -20.86 1.70
N ASN A 339 9.81 -21.91 1.73
CA ASN A 339 10.10 -22.71 2.92
C ASN A 339 11.52 -22.46 3.44
N VAL A 340 11.74 -22.74 4.69
CA VAL A 340 13.10 -22.74 5.26
C VAL A 340 13.97 -23.74 4.50
N GLY A 341 15.15 -23.31 4.07
CA GLY A 341 16.08 -24.12 3.28
C GLY A 341 16.01 -23.90 1.78
N ASP A 342 14.96 -23.28 1.26
CA ASP A 342 14.81 -23.00 -0.16
C ASP A 342 15.96 -22.16 -0.70
N THR A 343 16.36 -22.47 -1.94
CA THR A 343 17.40 -21.73 -2.66
C THR A 343 16.75 -20.73 -3.61
N LEU A 344 17.06 -19.46 -3.42
CA LEU A 344 16.54 -18.35 -4.20
C LEU A 344 17.65 -17.60 -4.93
N LEU A 345 17.28 -16.81 -5.92
CA LEU A 345 18.14 -15.88 -6.66
C LEU A 345 18.01 -14.48 -6.07
N LEU A 346 19.11 -13.91 -5.63
CA LEU A 346 19.22 -12.54 -5.09
C LEU A 346 19.80 -11.62 -6.17
N GLY A 347 19.14 -10.54 -6.49
CA GLY A 347 19.58 -9.55 -7.46
C GLY A 347 18.52 -8.49 -7.79
N PRO A 348 18.75 -7.69 -8.84
CA PRO A 348 19.98 -7.58 -9.59
C PRO A 348 21.08 -6.82 -8.84
N ASP A 349 22.34 -7.19 -9.05
CA ASP A 349 23.49 -6.42 -8.60
C ASP A 349 23.72 -5.17 -9.50
N SER A 350 24.88 -4.51 -9.35
CA SER A 350 25.21 -3.32 -10.16
C SER A 350 25.41 -3.62 -11.66
N LEU A 351 25.66 -4.88 -12.01
CA LEU A 351 25.82 -5.36 -13.38
C LEU A 351 24.56 -6.03 -13.93
N GLY A 352 23.48 -6.08 -13.15
CA GLY A 352 22.23 -6.73 -13.55
C GLY A 352 22.20 -8.24 -13.30
N GLN A 353 23.17 -8.80 -12.56
CA GLN A 353 23.29 -10.24 -12.33
C GLN A 353 22.58 -10.69 -11.07
N PHE A 354 22.25 -11.99 -11.03
CA PHE A 354 21.59 -12.65 -9.90
C PHE A 354 22.48 -13.73 -9.31
N THR A 355 22.60 -13.77 -8.00
CA THR A 355 23.40 -14.75 -7.25
C THR A 355 22.49 -15.68 -6.45
N SER A 356 22.89 -16.95 -6.34
CA SER A 356 22.13 -17.96 -5.59
C SER A 356 22.41 -17.84 -4.09
N THR A 357 21.34 -17.85 -3.28
CA THR A 357 21.40 -17.86 -1.81
C THR A 357 20.34 -18.80 -1.24
N ALA A 358 20.56 -19.30 -0.02
CA ALA A 358 19.56 -20.12 0.66
C ALA A 358 18.93 -19.37 1.85
N VAL A 359 17.64 -19.62 2.07
CA VAL A 359 16.90 -19.11 3.22
C VAL A 359 17.28 -19.93 4.46
N ARG A 360 17.86 -19.28 5.47
CA ARG A 360 18.26 -19.91 6.74
C ARG A 360 17.09 -20.03 7.70
N SER A 361 16.32 -18.96 7.83
CA SER A 361 15.13 -18.90 8.66
C SER A 361 14.17 -17.85 8.12
N ILE A 362 12.90 -18.01 8.44
CA ILE A 362 11.81 -17.10 8.07
C ILE A 362 11.21 -16.54 9.34
N GLN A 363 10.97 -15.23 9.37
CA GLN A 363 10.25 -14.57 10.45
C GLN A 363 9.06 -13.78 9.90
N ARG A 364 7.93 -13.92 10.57
CA ARG A 364 6.73 -13.12 10.37
C ARG A 364 6.47 -12.32 11.64
N LYS A 365 6.61 -10.98 11.57
CA LYS A 365 6.45 -10.09 12.75
C LYS A 365 7.26 -10.53 13.97
N ARG A 366 8.52 -10.94 13.74
CA ARG A 366 9.48 -11.46 14.76
C ARG A 366 9.16 -12.85 15.32
N VAL A 367 8.13 -13.53 14.82
CA VAL A 367 7.87 -14.93 15.13
C VAL A 367 8.48 -15.80 14.04
N ASN A 368 9.21 -16.86 14.44
CA ASN A 368 9.75 -17.83 13.50
C ASN A 368 8.63 -18.66 12.90
N VAL A 369 8.70 -18.88 11.60
CA VAL A 369 7.75 -19.70 10.84
C VAL A 369 8.52 -20.60 9.88
N GLU A 370 7.95 -21.76 9.55
CA GLU A 370 8.59 -22.72 8.63
C GLU A 370 8.36 -22.37 7.16
N SER A 371 7.24 -21.71 6.87
CA SER A 371 6.89 -21.31 5.51
C SER A 371 6.28 -19.91 5.45
N ALA A 372 6.32 -19.30 4.27
CA ALA A 372 5.67 -18.03 3.99
C ALA A 372 5.02 -18.06 2.62
N SER A 373 3.84 -17.45 2.49
CA SER A 373 3.05 -17.41 1.26
C SER A 373 2.83 -15.98 0.76
N ALA A 374 2.46 -15.87 -0.52
CA ALA A 374 2.18 -14.58 -1.16
C ALA A 374 1.20 -13.71 -0.33
N GLY A 375 1.48 -12.43 -0.27
CA GLY A 375 0.73 -11.43 0.49
C GLY A 375 1.26 -11.17 1.90
N GLN A 376 2.15 -12.01 2.45
CA GLN A 376 2.68 -11.86 3.79
C GLN A 376 3.89 -10.92 3.86
N SER A 377 3.96 -10.13 4.92
CA SER A 377 5.12 -9.32 5.31
C SER A 377 6.10 -10.18 6.10
N ILE A 378 7.28 -10.43 5.57
CA ILE A 378 8.24 -11.40 6.07
C ILE A 378 9.67 -10.87 6.12
N SER A 379 10.51 -11.56 6.89
CA SER A 379 11.94 -11.34 6.91
C SER A 379 12.66 -12.67 6.73
N PHE A 380 13.66 -12.70 5.84
CA PHE A 380 14.50 -13.86 5.59
C PHE A 380 15.92 -13.63 6.10
N ALA A 381 16.45 -14.55 6.88
CA ALA A 381 17.87 -14.66 7.11
C ALA A 381 18.52 -15.43 5.96
N LEU A 382 19.51 -14.83 5.30
CA LEU A 382 20.15 -15.39 4.11
C LEU A 382 21.47 -16.08 4.49
N LYS A 383 21.76 -17.23 3.84
CA LYS A 383 23.05 -17.92 3.99
C LYS A 383 24.09 -17.31 3.07
N ARG A 384 25.33 -17.15 3.58
CA ARG A 384 26.52 -16.76 2.80
C ARG A 384 26.41 -15.43 2.05
N VAL A 385 25.58 -14.51 2.52
CA VAL A 385 25.39 -13.16 1.95
C VAL A 385 25.85 -12.13 2.96
N ARG A 386 26.74 -11.22 2.55
CA ARG A 386 27.19 -10.10 3.36
C ARG A 386 26.24 -8.92 3.21
N ARG A 387 26.11 -8.09 4.25
CA ARG A 387 25.23 -6.91 4.26
C ARG A 387 25.49 -5.93 3.10
N ASN A 388 26.75 -5.75 2.72
CA ASN A 388 27.15 -4.85 1.63
C ASN A 388 26.84 -5.38 0.21
N GLN A 389 26.50 -6.66 0.07
CA GLN A 389 26.08 -7.26 -1.20
C GLN A 389 24.58 -7.08 -1.47
N VAL A 390 23.82 -6.58 -0.49
CA VAL A 390 22.37 -6.41 -0.62
C VAL A 390 22.01 -4.94 -0.50
N ARG A 391 21.23 -4.45 -1.46
CA ARG A 391 20.66 -3.11 -1.43
C ARG A 391 19.14 -3.16 -1.42
N LYS A 392 18.49 -2.12 -0.92
CA LYS A 392 17.06 -1.92 -1.10
C LYS A 392 16.76 -1.81 -2.60
N GLY A 393 15.68 -2.41 -3.04
CA GLY A 393 15.30 -2.49 -4.45
C GLY A 393 15.70 -3.78 -5.16
N MET A 394 16.64 -4.57 -4.63
CA MET A 394 16.87 -5.93 -5.08
C MET A 394 15.67 -6.83 -4.78
N LEU A 395 15.63 -8.02 -5.40
CA LEU A 395 14.58 -9.01 -5.20
C LEU A 395 15.17 -10.37 -4.85
N LEU A 396 14.33 -11.20 -4.24
CA LEU A 396 14.52 -12.64 -4.16
C LEU A 396 13.52 -13.30 -5.11
N LEU A 397 14.04 -14.17 -5.99
CA LEU A 397 13.26 -14.88 -7.01
C LEU A 397 13.49 -16.37 -6.88
N SER A 398 12.50 -17.20 -7.24
CA SER A 398 12.73 -18.63 -7.39
C SER A 398 13.63 -18.91 -8.59
N ARG A 399 14.35 -20.01 -8.55
CA ARG A 399 15.03 -20.54 -9.73
C ARG A 399 13.98 -20.90 -10.79
N SER A 400 14.17 -20.40 -12.00
CA SER A 400 13.37 -20.72 -13.18
C SER A 400 14.27 -21.30 -14.27
N THR A 401 13.67 -21.98 -15.23
CA THR A 401 14.35 -22.43 -16.46
C THR A 401 14.87 -21.26 -17.29
N GLN A 402 14.18 -20.13 -17.24
CA GLN A 402 14.66 -18.89 -17.85
C GLN A 402 15.29 -18.01 -16.75
N PRO A 403 16.57 -17.58 -16.92
CA PRO A 403 17.21 -16.70 -15.97
C PRO A 403 16.48 -15.36 -15.92
N PRO A 404 16.30 -14.77 -14.72
CA PRO A 404 15.72 -13.45 -14.61
C PRO A 404 16.64 -12.40 -15.26
N MET A 405 16.06 -11.48 -16.01
CA MET A 405 16.81 -10.40 -16.68
C MET A 405 16.52 -9.05 -16.02
N ALA A 406 17.59 -8.32 -15.75
CA ALA A 406 17.51 -6.91 -15.37
C ALA A 406 17.63 -6.05 -16.64
N HIS A 407 16.88 -4.97 -16.69
CA HIS A 407 16.79 -4.08 -17.84
C HIS A 407 17.35 -2.71 -17.51
N GLN A 408 18.16 -2.15 -18.41
CA GLN A 408 18.64 -0.77 -18.31
C GLN A 408 17.57 0.21 -18.78
N GLU A 409 16.68 -0.23 -19.68
CA GLU A 409 15.62 0.58 -20.29
C GLU A 409 14.29 -0.16 -20.25
N PHE A 410 13.23 0.62 -20.25
CA PHE A 410 11.86 0.13 -20.33
C PHE A 410 10.93 1.19 -20.90
N GLU A 411 9.78 0.76 -21.40
CA GLU A 411 8.71 1.65 -21.84
C GLU A 411 7.58 1.70 -20.85
N ALA A 412 7.06 2.89 -20.61
CA ALA A 412 5.93 3.13 -19.75
C ALA A 412 4.91 4.07 -20.40
N GLU A 413 3.64 3.83 -20.13
CA GLU A 413 2.58 4.78 -20.39
C GLU A 413 2.44 5.66 -19.15
N VAL A 414 2.59 6.97 -19.33
CA VAL A 414 2.56 7.93 -18.23
C VAL A 414 1.50 9.00 -18.46
N LEU A 415 0.94 9.49 -17.35
CA LEU A 415 0.10 10.68 -17.27
C LEU A 415 0.86 11.74 -16.48
N CYS A 416 1.04 12.91 -17.08
CA CYS A 416 1.64 14.06 -16.40
C CYS A 416 0.59 14.77 -15.55
N LEU A 417 0.64 14.57 -14.23
CA LEU A 417 -0.27 15.22 -13.29
C LEU A 417 0.09 16.67 -13.04
N TYR A 418 1.39 16.98 -13.05
CA TYR A 418 1.89 18.34 -12.88
C TYR A 418 3.32 18.47 -13.42
N HIS A 419 3.57 19.56 -14.11
CA HIS A 419 4.90 20.04 -14.46
C HIS A 419 4.84 21.56 -14.65
N SER A 420 5.91 22.27 -14.27
CA SER A 420 5.94 23.74 -14.36
C SER A 420 6.01 24.25 -15.80
N THR A 421 6.63 23.48 -16.69
CA THR A 421 6.81 23.80 -18.11
C THR A 421 6.46 22.58 -18.97
N THR A 422 7.45 21.96 -19.60
CA THR A 422 7.31 20.78 -20.44
C THR A 422 8.42 19.78 -20.14
N LEU A 423 8.08 18.49 -20.08
CA LEU A 423 9.06 17.43 -20.03
C LEU A 423 9.51 17.08 -21.44
N SER A 424 10.81 17.13 -21.65
CA SER A 424 11.47 16.87 -22.94
C SER A 424 12.39 15.66 -22.87
N LEU A 425 12.89 15.27 -24.03
CA LEU A 425 13.98 14.29 -24.14
C LEU A 425 15.18 14.74 -23.29
N GLY A 426 15.81 13.79 -22.63
CA GLY A 426 16.96 14.04 -21.75
C GLY A 426 16.60 14.44 -20.31
N SER A 427 15.33 14.77 -20.03
CA SER A 427 14.90 15.08 -18.66
C SER A 427 15.14 13.92 -17.72
N CYS A 428 15.71 14.23 -16.55
CA CYS A 428 15.97 13.25 -15.48
C CYS A 428 14.94 13.41 -14.38
N ILE A 429 14.36 12.28 -13.92
CA ILE A 429 13.33 12.24 -12.88
C ILE A 429 13.58 11.06 -11.95
N VAL A 430 13.19 11.16 -10.68
CA VAL A 430 13.29 10.06 -9.72
C VAL A 430 12.06 9.17 -9.86
N LEU A 431 12.31 7.92 -10.26
CA LEU A 431 11.30 6.87 -10.40
C LEU A 431 11.12 6.11 -9.06
N HIS A 432 9.87 5.82 -8.76
CA HIS A 432 9.45 4.88 -7.72
C HIS A 432 8.55 3.81 -8.36
N ALA A 433 8.97 2.55 -8.34
CA ALA A 433 8.22 1.41 -8.86
C ALA A 433 8.47 0.20 -7.97
N ALA A 434 7.45 -0.34 -7.31
CA ALA A 434 7.62 -1.35 -6.27
C ALA A 434 8.70 -0.92 -5.25
N SER A 435 9.77 -1.70 -5.08
CA SER A 435 10.92 -1.37 -4.23
C SER A 435 12.02 -0.57 -4.93
N ILE A 436 11.91 -0.33 -6.23
CA ILE A 436 12.87 0.43 -7.01
C ILE A 436 12.73 1.92 -6.69
N ARG A 437 13.86 2.56 -6.40
CA ARG A 437 13.97 4.01 -6.29
C ARG A 437 15.26 4.47 -6.95
N GLN A 438 15.14 4.96 -8.19
CA GLN A 438 16.31 5.34 -8.98
C GLN A 438 15.98 6.52 -9.91
N THR A 439 17.00 7.31 -10.26
CA THR A 439 16.85 8.33 -11.29
C THR A 439 16.80 7.67 -12.67
N VAL A 440 15.84 8.09 -13.47
CA VAL A 440 15.68 7.68 -14.86
C VAL A 440 15.75 8.88 -15.80
N LYS A 441 16.27 8.66 -17.01
CA LYS A 441 16.34 9.64 -18.09
C LYS A 441 15.30 9.30 -19.14
N ILE A 442 14.61 10.30 -19.66
CA ILE A 442 13.68 10.14 -20.78
C ILE A 442 14.48 10.09 -22.08
N VAL A 443 14.42 8.96 -22.80
CA VAL A 443 15.19 8.72 -24.03
C VAL A 443 14.32 8.67 -25.29
N ALA A 444 13.00 8.46 -25.14
CA ALA A 444 12.03 8.61 -26.21
C ALA A 444 10.66 9.01 -25.64
N ILE A 445 9.88 9.74 -26.43
CA ILE A 445 8.53 10.20 -26.10
C ILE A 445 7.64 10.01 -27.32
N ALA A 446 6.46 9.41 -27.13
CA ALA A 446 5.38 9.41 -28.11
C ALA A 446 4.07 9.82 -27.39
N LYS A 447 3.40 10.84 -27.88
CA LYS A 447 2.11 11.27 -27.34
C LYS A 447 1.04 10.24 -27.70
N ILE A 448 0.12 10.01 -26.77
CA ILE A 448 -1.05 9.16 -26.97
C ILE A 448 -2.23 10.08 -27.18
N GLU A 449 -2.73 10.18 -28.42
CA GLU A 449 -3.99 10.81 -28.70
C GLU A 449 -5.11 9.79 -28.57
N THR A 450 -6.09 10.07 -27.71
CA THR A 450 -7.33 9.29 -27.65
C THR A 450 -8.21 9.70 -28.84
N SER A 451 -8.14 8.93 -29.91
CA SER A 451 -9.09 9.08 -31.01
C SER A 451 -10.50 8.72 -30.52
N THR A 452 -11.42 9.68 -30.62
CA THR A 452 -12.86 9.47 -30.34
C THR A 452 -13.53 8.54 -31.36
N ALA A 453 -12.87 8.27 -32.51
CA ALA A 453 -13.45 7.52 -33.61
C ALA A 453 -13.28 5.99 -33.52
N ARG A 454 -12.30 5.47 -32.78
CA ARG A 454 -12.14 4.02 -32.52
C ARG A 454 -11.54 3.80 -31.14
N PRO A 455 -12.26 3.17 -30.19
CA PRO A 455 -11.71 2.80 -28.91
C PRO A 455 -10.53 1.82 -29.09
N GLY A 456 -9.33 2.20 -28.66
CA GLY A 456 -8.14 1.34 -28.70
C GLY A 456 -7.12 1.63 -29.81
N ALA A 457 -7.39 2.53 -30.76
CA ALA A 457 -6.38 2.98 -31.72
C ALA A 457 -5.47 4.03 -31.07
N VAL A 458 -4.19 3.71 -30.97
CA VAL A 458 -3.15 4.62 -30.47
C VAL A 458 -2.43 5.20 -31.69
N HIS A 459 -2.60 6.48 -31.96
CA HIS A 459 -1.84 7.19 -32.97
C HIS A 459 -0.66 7.87 -32.28
N TYR A 460 0.55 7.63 -32.79
CA TYR A 460 1.77 8.31 -32.33
C TYR A 460 2.01 9.52 -33.25
N HIS A 461 1.98 10.72 -32.68
CA HIS A 461 2.39 11.91 -33.39
C HIS A 461 3.92 12.04 -33.37
N ASP A 462 4.54 12.11 -34.53
CA ASP A 462 5.96 12.38 -34.70
C ASP A 462 6.16 13.91 -34.76
N ASP A 463 6.14 14.51 -33.55
CA ASP A 463 6.50 15.94 -33.44
C ASP A 463 8.03 16.06 -33.45
N THR A 464 8.54 17.00 -34.20
CA THR A 464 9.98 17.32 -34.32
C THR A 464 10.65 17.61 -32.96
N LYS A 465 9.88 17.91 -31.92
CA LYS A 465 10.31 18.00 -30.49
C LYS A 465 9.23 17.45 -29.57
N PRO A 466 9.18 16.15 -29.37
CA PRO A 466 8.16 15.55 -28.52
C PRO A 466 8.34 16.00 -27.05
N VAL A 467 7.30 16.65 -26.51
CA VAL A 467 7.26 17.14 -25.13
C VAL A 467 5.97 16.69 -24.45
N VAL A 468 6.04 16.40 -23.16
CA VAL A 468 4.89 16.06 -22.32
C VAL A 468 4.52 17.25 -21.44
N ARG A 469 3.26 17.70 -21.52
CA ARG A 469 2.69 18.80 -20.73
C ARG A 469 1.80 18.26 -19.62
N MET A 470 1.41 19.12 -18.70
CA MET A 470 0.42 18.78 -17.68
C MET A 470 -0.91 18.33 -18.33
N GLY A 471 -1.42 17.17 -17.92
CA GLY A 471 -2.61 16.54 -18.47
C GLY A 471 -2.35 15.58 -19.64
N ASP A 472 -1.17 15.63 -20.27
CA ASP A 472 -0.85 14.75 -21.39
C ASP A 472 -0.66 13.30 -20.94
N ARG A 473 -1.14 12.37 -21.79
CA ARG A 473 -0.76 10.97 -21.78
C ARG A 473 0.32 10.74 -22.82
N ALA A 474 1.35 10.02 -22.43
CA ALA A 474 2.44 9.69 -23.36
C ALA A 474 2.98 8.29 -23.09
N ARG A 475 3.45 7.62 -24.12
CA ARG A 475 4.35 6.48 -24.01
C ARG A 475 5.78 7.01 -24.00
N VAL A 476 6.53 6.68 -22.96
CA VAL A 476 7.90 7.15 -22.79
C VAL A 476 8.83 5.96 -22.64
N ARG A 477 10.02 6.05 -23.22
CA ARG A 477 11.13 5.14 -22.97
C ARG A 477 12.04 5.77 -21.94
N LEU A 478 12.28 5.04 -20.86
CA LEU A 478 13.01 5.48 -19.69
C LEU A 478 14.27 4.64 -19.53
N GLN A 479 15.38 5.27 -19.20
CA GLN A 479 16.67 4.64 -18.96
C GLN A 479 17.08 4.83 -17.50
N PHE A 480 17.39 3.75 -16.79
CA PHE A 480 18.00 3.79 -15.46
C PHE A 480 19.42 4.37 -15.53
N MET A 481 19.74 5.28 -14.62
CA MET A 481 21.00 6.01 -14.65
C MET A 481 22.11 5.34 -13.84
N ALA A 482 21.78 4.59 -12.76
CA ALA A 482 22.78 4.02 -11.88
C ALA A 482 23.07 2.54 -12.19
N ALA A 483 22.04 1.69 -12.25
CA ALA A 483 22.17 0.25 -12.45
C ALA A 483 20.93 -0.33 -13.14
N PRO A 484 21.04 -1.45 -13.86
CA PRO A 484 19.89 -2.17 -14.37
C PRO A 484 19.00 -2.66 -13.23
N GLU A 485 17.69 -2.66 -13.46
CA GLU A 485 16.70 -3.09 -12.46
C GLU A 485 15.78 -4.17 -13.04
N TYR A 486 15.28 -5.03 -12.15
CA TYR A 486 14.25 -5.99 -12.51
C TYR A 486 12.90 -5.31 -12.49
N ILE A 487 12.34 -5.06 -13.64
CA ILE A 487 11.04 -4.41 -13.82
C ILE A 487 10.22 -5.18 -14.84
N GLN A 488 8.91 -5.30 -14.59
CA GLN A 488 8.01 -6.09 -15.44
C GLN A 488 6.86 -5.25 -15.99
N PRO A 489 6.30 -5.60 -17.15
CA PRO A 489 5.05 -5.02 -17.65
C PRO A 489 3.94 -5.14 -16.60
N GLY A 490 3.10 -4.09 -16.52
CA GLY A 490 2.04 -4.00 -15.50
C GLY A 490 2.48 -3.34 -14.18
N THR A 491 3.79 -3.15 -13.94
CA THR A 491 4.28 -2.46 -12.73
C THR A 491 3.83 -1.00 -12.74
N LYS A 492 3.14 -0.58 -11.68
CA LYS A 492 2.76 0.83 -11.47
C LYS A 492 3.98 1.63 -11.08
N LEU A 493 4.08 2.84 -11.59
CA LEU A 493 5.17 3.75 -11.31
C LEU A 493 4.68 5.15 -10.94
N ILE A 494 5.47 5.81 -10.13
CA ILE A 494 5.37 7.23 -9.82
C ILE A 494 6.75 7.83 -10.08
N ALA A 495 6.82 8.88 -10.87
CA ALA A 495 8.07 9.59 -11.11
C ALA A 495 7.94 11.06 -10.66
N ARG A 496 8.95 11.55 -9.96
CA ARG A 496 8.96 12.88 -9.37
C ARG A 496 10.31 13.55 -9.44
N GLU A 497 10.30 14.85 -9.73
CA GLU A 497 11.44 15.73 -9.55
C GLU A 497 10.94 17.14 -9.24
N GLY A 498 11.32 17.70 -8.08
CA GLY A 498 10.78 18.97 -7.61
C GLY A 498 9.24 18.95 -7.57
N LYS A 499 8.62 19.84 -8.36
CA LYS A 499 7.15 19.92 -8.52
C LYS A 499 6.59 18.96 -9.56
N THR A 500 7.43 18.35 -10.41
CA THR A 500 7.01 17.40 -11.46
C THR A 500 6.40 16.13 -10.86
N ARG A 501 5.30 15.69 -11.43
CA ARG A 501 4.56 14.49 -11.01
C ARG A 501 4.07 13.72 -12.22
N LEU A 502 4.59 12.52 -12.39
CA LEU A 502 4.12 11.55 -13.37
C LEU A 502 3.61 10.30 -12.66
N VAL A 503 2.54 9.75 -13.17
CA VAL A 503 2.05 8.43 -12.78
C VAL A 503 1.90 7.57 -14.01
N GLY A 504 2.15 6.29 -13.90
CA GLY A 504 2.06 5.43 -15.07
C GLY A 504 2.16 3.95 -14.77
N VAL A 505 2.23 3.19 -15.86
CA VAL A 505 2.36 1.72 -15.84
C VAL A 505 3.40 1.31 -16.86
N VAL A 506 4.29 0.41 -16.48
CA VAL A 506 5.26 -0.20 -17.40
C VAL A 506 4.52 -1.02 -18.46
N ARG A 507 4.87 -0.82 -19.74
CA ARG A 507 4.22 -1.49 -20.86
C ARG A 507 5.11 -2.53 -21.54
N ALA A 508 6.42 -2.24 -21.64
CA ALA A 508 7.34 -3.14 -22.32
C ALA A 508 8.76 -3.03 -21.74
N VAL A 509 9.51 -4.11 -21.85
CA VAL A 509 10.93 -4.24 -21.50
C VAL A 509 11.66 -5.03 -22.57
N GLY A 510 12.97 -4.85 -22.71
CA GLY A 510 13.81 -5.60 -23.66
C GLY A 510 13.31 -5.48 -25.10
N ASP A 511 13.25 -6.59 -25.81
CA ASP A 511 12.88 -6.66 -27.23
C ASP A 511 11.40 -6.32 -27.51
N ALA A 512 10.55 -6.29 -26.48
CA ALA A 512 9.15 -5.88 -26.61
C ALA A 512 8.94 -4.36 -26.67
N MET A 513 10.00 -3.56 -26.55
CA MET A 513 9.94 -2.09 -26.68
C MET A 513 9.74 -1.68 -28.14
N VAL A 514 8.85 -0.70 -28.36
CA VAL A 514 8.45 -0.22 -29.70
C VAL A 514 9.08 1.12 -30.02
N LEU A 515 9.29 2.01 -29.03
CA LEU A 515 9.85 3.33 -29.26
C LEU A 515 11.36 3.23 -29.55
N SER A 516 11.79 3.70 -30.72
CA SER A 516 13.22 3.88 -30.99
C SER A 516 13.80 4.99 -30.11
N ARG A 517 15.08 4.91 -29.76
CA ARG A 517 15.77 6.03 -29.10
C ARG A 517 15.77 7.23 -30.02
N ALA A 518 15.44 8.42 -29.52
CA ALA A 518 15.72 9.63 -30.25
C ALA A 518 17.23 9.78 -30.43
N ALA A 519 17.65 10.10 -31.63
CA ALA A 519 19.06 10.40 -31.90
C ALA A 519 19.53 11.51 -30.95
N PRO A 520 20.75 11.46 -30.40
CA PRO A 520 21.28 12.57 -29.63
C PRO A 520 21.29 13.81 -30.53
N PRO A 521 20.94 15.01 -30.00
CA PRO A 521 21.05 16.23 -30.81
C PRO A 521 22.49 16.36 -31.28
N ASP A 522 22.67 16.36 -32.61
CA ASP A 522 23.98 16.56 -33.24
C ASP A 522 24.61 17.85 -32.70
N ARG A 523 25.79 17.72 -32.15
CA ARG A 523 26.67 18.85 -31.91
C ARG A 523 27.13 19.35 -33.27
N LEU A 524 26.43 20.36 -33.78
CA LEU A 524 26.83 21.18 -34.94
C LEU A 524 27.26 20.36 -36.20
N GLY A 525 26.32 20.25 -37.15
CA GLY A 525 26.59 19.74 -38.49
C GLY A 525 25.34 19.75 -39.35
N THR A 526 25.31 20.61 -40.30
CA THR A 526 24.30 20.80 -41.36
C THR A 526 23.97 19.49 -42.10
N GLY A 527 22.67 19.20 -42.30
CA GLY A 527 22.29 18.45 -43.51
C GLY A 527 21.35 17.23 -43.28
N HIS A 528 20.19 17.38 -43.85
CA HIS A 528 19.24 16.39 -44.35
C HIS A 528 18.43 15.52 -43.36
N ALA A 529 17.15 15.86 -43.33
CA ALA A 529 16.08 15.04 -42.75
C ALA A 529 15.91 13.71 -43.52
N GLY A 530 16.18 12.60 -42.86
CA GLY A 530 15.81 11.27 -43.32
C GLY A 530 14.60 10.79 -42.55
N ALA A 531 13.49 10.57 -43.23
CA ALA A 531 12.29 9.99 -42.67
C ALA A 531 12.55 8.53 -42.22
N ALA A 532 12.45 8.26 -40.91
CA ALA A 532 12.53 6.91 -40.38
C ALA A 532 11.15 6.22 -40.52
N THR A 533 11.07 5.27 -41.43
CA THR A 533 9.91 4.42 -41.63
C THR A 533 9.85 3.38 -40.48
N ILE A 534 8.80 3.40 -39.71
CA ILE A 534 8.55 2.41 -38.64
C ILE A 534 7.91 1.17 -39.29
N ALA A 535 8.64 0.04 -39.31
CA ALA A 535 8.11 -1.24 -39.75
C ALA A 535 7.19 -1.83 -38.66
N VAL A 536 5.94 -2.06 -39.02
CA VAL A 536 4.96 -2.80 -38.20
C VAL A 536 5.08 -4.28 -38.55
N PRO A 537 5.31 -5.21 -37.61
CA PRO A 537 5.27 -6.65 -37.91
C PRO A 537 3.82 -7.08 -38.22
N PRO A 538 3.64 -8.02 -39.18
CA PRO A 538 2.31 -8.46 -39.61
C PRO A 538 1.60 -9.26 -38.50
N ALA A 539 0.32 -9.00 -38.35
CA ALA A 539 -0.57 -9.74 -37.46
C ALA A 539 -0.66 -11.22 -37.88
N THR A 540 -0.26 -12.12 -37.01
CA THR A 540 -0.46 -13.57 -37.17
C THR A 540 -1.95 -13.88 -37.13
N ARG A 541 -2.52 -14.28 -38.26
CA ARG A 541 -3.87 -14.86 -38.34
C ARG A 541 -3.81 -16.24 -37.70
N LEU A 542 -4.54 -16.40 -36.60
CA LEU A 542 -4.91 -17.72 -36.12
C LEU A 542 -5.99 -18.28 -37.03
N SER A 543 -5.62 -19.25 -37.88
CA SER A 543 -6.58 -20.08 -38.62
C SER A 543 -7.19 -21.09 -37.65
N GLY A 544 -8.49 -20.95 -37.39
CA GLY A 544 -9.26 -22.00 -36.77
C GLY A 544 -9.54 -23.13 -37.78
N THR A 545 -9.36 -24.35 -37.31
CA THR A 545 -10.02 -25.53 -37.95
C THR A 545 -10.61 -26.39 -36.86
N ALA A 546 -11.92 -26.65 -37.08
CA ALA A 546 -12.80 -27.70 -36.57
C ALA A 546 -12.73 -28.08 -35.08
#